data_2ac6a12ffede2cf2fea7f5133cac07a7
#
_entry.id   2ac6a12ffede2cf2fea7f5133cac07a7
#
_cell.length_a   1.000
_cell.length_b   1.000
_cell.length_c   1.000
_cell.angle_alpha   90.00
_cell.angle_beta   90.00
_cell.angle_gamma   90.00
#
_symmetry.space_group_name_H-M   'P 1'
#
loop_
_entity.id
_entity.type
_entity.pdbx_description
1 polymer ?
#
loop_
_entity_poly.entity_id
_entity_poly.type
_entity_poly.pdbx_seq_one_letter_code
_entity_poly.pdbx_strand_id
1 'polypeptide(L)'
;NKIFIKKIIHINISIDKIQKKYIFSNKNKKILFIGNLKYLPNKLAVKDFIKNILPKLEKKIPEVGLEVIGDISKMSKVLLSSNKKVKFLGVQKNIDKFIKGSFCGLANLKIATGMQGKILSYMSYGLPVICSRQVAYNFNKNVLSYSNDNELINKIVSLKNNKKVSSLISKKSLRFINNFTWKKIAKKYLNMIKN
;
A
#
# COMPACT_ATOMS: atom_id res chain seq x y z
N ASN A 1 -29.93 31.03 -13.57
CA ASN A 1 -30.28 29.75 -12.95
C ASN A 1 -29.36 29.52 -11.75
N LYS A 2 -29.88 29.71 -10.52
CA LYS A 2 -29.16 29.36 -9.30
C LYS A 2 -29.29 27.83 -9.08
N ILE A 3 -28.18 27.12 -9.20
CA ILE A 3 -28.13 25.68 -8.83
C ILE A 3 -28.07 25.60 -7.31
N PHE A 4 -29.15 25.13 -6.67
CA PHE A 4 -29.17 24.86 -5.23
C PHE A 4 -28.63 23.44 -4.99
N ILE A 5 -27.39 23.31 -4.52
CA ILE A 5 -26.86 22.02 -4.06
C ILE A 5 -27.43 21.75 -2.67
N LYS A 6 -28.44 20.86 -2.60
CA LYS A 6 -29.07 20.47 -1.32
C LYS A 6 -28.18 19.59 -0.45
N LYS A 7 -27.31 18.75 -1.03
CA LYS A 7 -26.46 17.81 -0.28
C LYS A 7 -25.32 17.31 -1.15
N ILE A 8 -24.10 17.32 -0.61
CA ILE A 8 -22.93 16.65 -1.21
C ILE A 8 -22.65 15.37 -0.42
N ILE A 9 -22.54 14.25 -1.12
CA ILE A 9 -22.27 12.95 -0.51
C ILE A 9 -20.96 12.42 -1.08
N HIS A 10 -20.02 12.09 -0.19
CA HIS A 10 -18.75 11.47 -0.56
C HIS A 10 -18.85 9.95 -0.54
N ILE A 11 -18.63 9.32 -1.69
CA ILE A 11 -18.58 7.86 -1.86
C ILE A 11 -17.14 7.46 -2.11
N ASN A 12 -16.60 6.62 -1.22
CA ASN A 12 -15.25 6.13 -1.31
C ASN A 12 -15.11 5.02 -2.37
N ILE A 13 -13.89 4.86 -2.91
CA ILE A 13 -13.53 3.65 -3.66
C ILE A 13 -13.65 2.43 -2.75
N SER A 14 -13.92 1.27 -3.35
CA SER A 14 -14.26 0.05 -2.62
C SER A 14 -13.47 -1.15 -3.11
N ILE A 15 -13.51 -2.23 -2.34
CA ILE A 15 -12.95 -3.53 -2.69
C ILE A 15 -14.08 -4.56 -2.86
N ASP A 16 -13.84 -5.61 -3.66
CA ASP A 16 -14.82 -6.67 -3.87
C ASP A 16 -15.01 -7.50 -2.61
N LYS A 17 -13.93 -8.00 -2.04
CA LYS A 17 -13.94 -8.86 -0.86
C LYS A 17 -12.67 -8.73 -0.02
N ILE A 18 -12.80 -9.12 1.25
CA ILE A 18 -11.67 -9.25 2.17
C ILE A 18 -11.03 -10.62 1.96
N GLN A 19 -9.73 -10.64 1.67
CA GLN A 19 -8.97 -11.87 1.38
C GLN A 19 -8.36 -12.52 2.63
N LYS A 20 -7.89 -11.71 3.60
CA LYS A 20 -7.32 -12.16 4.88
C LYS A 20 -6.24 -13.26 4.75
N LYS A 21 -5.30 -13.10 3.81
CA LYS A 21 -4.28 -14.11 3.48
C LYS A 21 -2.90 -13.84 4.08
N TYR A 22 -2.69 -12.65 4.65
CA TYR A 22 -1.40 -12.32 5.28
C TYR A 22 -1.21 -13.08 6.58
N ILE A 23 -0.04 -13.68 6.71
CA ILE A 23 0.45 -14.33 7.95
C ILE A 23 1.85 -13.80 8.21
N PHE A 24 2.11 -13.32 9.43
CA PHE A 24 3.45 -12.91 9.81
C PHE A 24 4.43 -14.07 9.74
N SER A 25 5.56 -13.84 9.09
CA SER A 25 6.67 -14.78 9.06
C SER A 25 8.01 -14.03 9.02
N ASN A 26 8.93 -14.42 9.88
CA ASN A 26 10.31 -13.93 9.85
C ASN A 26 11.05 -14.33 8.57
N LYS A 27 10.54 -15.33 7.84
CA LYS A 27 11.09 -15.76 6.54
C LYS A 27 10.70 -14.84 5.40
N ASN A 28 9.65 -14.00 5.56
CA ASN A 28 9.25 -13.04 4.54
C ASN A 28 10.31 -11.94 4.40
N LYS A 29 10.81 -11.74 3.18
CA LYS A 29 11.93 -10.85 2.88
C LYS A 29 11.55 -9.69 1.97
N LYS A 30 10.28 -9.64 1.53
CA LYS A 30 9.84 -8.72 0.48
C LYS A 30 8.99 -7.59 1.02
N ILE A 31 9.25 -6.40 0.49
CA ILE A 31 8.36 -5.24 0.53
C ILE A 31 7.60 -5.24 -0.79
N LEU A 32 6.29 -5.07 -0.75
CA LEU A 32 5.45 -5.06 -1.94
C LEU A 32 5.03 -3.64 -2.30
N PHE A 33 5.26 -3.25 -3.55
CA PHE A 33 4.73 -2.03 -4.13
C PHE A 33 3.79 -2.37 -5.30
N ILE A 34 2.52 -1.95 -5.22
CA ILE A 34 1.56 -2.10 -6.31
C ILE A 34 1.27 -0.73 -6.91
N GLY A 35 1.39 -0.59 -8.22
CA GLY A 35 1.04 0.65 -8.91
C GLY A 35 1.47 0.71 -10.36
N ASN A 36 0.68 1.40 -11.17
CA ASN A 36 1.03 1.71 -12.54
C ASN A 36 2.17 2.73 -12.55
N LEU A 37 3.34 2.37 -13.11
CA LEU A 37 4.53 3.22 -13.17
C LEU A 37 4.52 4.18 -14.37
N LYS A 38 3.48 4.17 -15.21
CA LYS A 38 3.19 5.29 -16.13
C LYS A 38 2.73 6.53 -15.34
N TYR A 39 2.10 6.33 -14.18
CA TYR A 39 1.70 7.42 -13.30
C TYR A 39 2.92 7.94 -12.54
N LEU A 40 3.26 9.20 -12.78
CA LEU A 40 4.49 9.83 -12.31
C LEU A 40 4.73 9.70 -10.80
N PRO A 41 3.76 9.93 -9.90
CA PRO A 41 3.97 9.75 -8.47
C PRO A 41 4.40 8.33 -8.07
N ASN A 42 3.87 7.29 -8.70
CA ASN A 42 4.31 5.91 -8.45
C ASN A 42 5.74 5.68 -8.92
N LYS A 43 6.07 6.18 -10.13
CA LYS A 43 7.41 6.08 -10.71
C LYS A 43 8.45 6.76 -9.82
N LEU A 44 8.17 7.97 -9.36
CA LEU A 44 9.05 8.73 -8.47
C LEU A 44 9.21 8.04 -7.11
N ALA A 45 8.12 7.51 -6.54
CA ALA A 45 8.15 6.80 -5.27
C ALA A 45 9.04 5.54 -5.32
N VAL A 46 8.91 4.72 -6.38
CA VAL A 46 9.76 3.53 -6.57
C VAL A 46 11.20 3.92 -6.79
N LYS A 47 11.47 4.94 -7.63
CA LYS A 47 12.82 5.44 -7.91
C LYS A 47 13.52 5.96 -6.66
N ASP A 48 12.81 6.77 -5.87
CA ASP A 48 13.32 7.31 -4.60
C ASP A 48 13.61 6.20 -3.59
N PHE A 49 12.72 5.23 -3.46
CA PHE A 49 12.92 4.08 -2.58
C PHE A 49 14.17 3.27 -2.95
N ILE A 50 14.35 2.95 -4.22
CA ILE A 50 15.51 2.19 -4.71
C ILE A 50 16.81 2.95 -4.47
N LYS A 51 16.82 4.26 -4.74
CA LYS A 51 18.04 5.08 -4.66
C LYS A 51 18.42 5.44 -3.22
N ASN A 52 17.44 5.84 -2.40
CA ASN A 52 17.70 6.51 -1.13
C ASN A 52 17.38 5.65 0.11
N ILE A 53 16.44 4.73 0.00
CA ILE A 53 15.93 3.95 1.16
C ILE A 53 16.48 2.54 1.17
N LEU A 54 16.39 1.83 0.05
CA LEU A 54 16.78 0.42 -0.04
C LEU A 54 18.24 0.17 0.39
N PRO A 55 19.25 0.96 -0.01
CA PRO A 55 20.64 0.74 0.44
C PRO A 55 20.81 0.88 1.96
N LYS A 56 20.06 1.78 2.58
CA LYS A 56 20.08 1.96 4.04
C LYS A 56 19.35 0.80 4.76
N LEU A 57 18.30 0.26 4.15
CA LEU A 57 17.60 -0.92 4.66
C LEU A 57 18.45 -2.18 4.56
N GLU A 58 19.18 -2.36 3.49
CA GLU A 58 20.07 -3.51 3.27
C GLU A 58 21.14 -3.64 4.37
N LYS A 59 21.60 -2.51 4.92
CA LYS A 59 22.52 -2.50 6.08
C LYS A 59 21.87 -3.04 7.36
N LYS A 60 20.53 -2.91 7.50
CA LYS A 60 19.76 -3.37 8.69
C LYS A 60 19.09 -4.71 8.48
N ILE A 61 18.73 -5.04 7.26
CA ILE A 61 18.04 -6.27 6.83
C ILE A 61 18.70 -6.74 5.54
N PRO A 62 19.83 -7.48 5.60
CA PRO A 62 20.61 -7.83 4.41
C PRO A 62 19.84 -8.56 3.32
N GLU A 63 18.81 -9.33 3.69
CA GLU A 63 17.98 -10.09 2.75
C GLU A 63 16.76 -9.33 2.21
N VAL A 64 16.56 -8.06 2.59
CA VAL A 64 15.38 -7.30 2.14
C VAL A 64 15.36 -7.13 0.63
N GLY A 65 14.17 -7.22 0.04
CA GLY A 65 13.95 -6.94 -1.38
C GLY A 65 12.65 -6.20 -1.63
N LEU A 66 12.57 -5.56 -2.78
CA LEU A 66 11.37 -4.88 -3.25
C LEU A 66 10.77 -5.63 -4.43
N GLU A 67 9.49 -5.96 -4.35
CA GLU A 67 8.69 -6.44 -5.48
C GLU A 67 7.73 -5.35 -5.95
N VAL A 68 7.77 -5.05 -7.25
CA VAL A 68 6.97 -4.00 -7.88
C VAL A 68 6.01 -4.63 -8.88
N ILE A 69 4.70 -4.49 -8.63
CA ILE A 69 3.62 -4.98 -9.48
C ILE A 69 2.92 -3.80 -10.13
N GLY A 70 2.73 -3.87 -11.43
CA GLY A 70 2.02 -2.88 -12.24
C GLY A 70 2.65 -2.68 -13.60
N ASP A 71 2.10 -1.76 -14.39
CA ASP A 71 2.65 -1.46 -15.71
C ASP A 71 3.99 -0.71 -15.57
N ILE A 72 5.06 -1.35 -16.06
CA ILE A 72 6.45 -0.87 -16.01
C ILE A 72 6.94 -0.37 -17.37
N SER A 73 6.11 -0.31 -18.38
CA SER A 73 6.51 -0.04 -19.77
C SER A 73 7.24 1.29 -19.98
N LYS A 74 7.07 2.26 -19.10
CA LYS A 74 7.76 3.57 -19.12
C LYS A 74 8.96 3.64 -18.16
N MET A 75 9.42 2.53 -17.61
CA MET A 75 10.64 2.50 -16.79
C MET A 75 11.87 2.36 -17.68
N SER A 76 12.95 3.07 -17.34
CA SER A 76 14.22 2.90 -18.05
C SER A 76 14.85 1.55 -17.74
N LYS A 77 15.50 0.94 -18.73
CA LYS A 77 16.24 -0.33 -18.56
C LYS A 77 17.28 -0.22 -17.42
N VAL A 78 17.96 0.92 -17.30
CA VAL A 78 18.92 1.20 -16.24
C VAL A 78 18.30 1.09 -14.85
N LEU A 79 17.10 1.64 -14.64
CA LEU A 79 16.42 1.53 -13.35
C LEU A 79 15.91 0.10 -13.09
N LEU A 80 15.46 -0.60 -14.14
CA LEU A 80 14.99 -1.99 -14.03
C LEU A 80 16.11 -2.96 -13.60
N SER A 81 17.36 -2.65 -13.96
CA SER A 81 18.54 -3.46 -13.65
C SER A 81 19.41 -2.94 -12.50
N SER A 82 19.06 -1.80 -11.91
CA SER A 82 19.93 -1.08 -10.97
C SER A 82 20.21 -1.81 -9.65
N ASN A 83 19.35 -2.73 -9.24
CA ASN A 83 19.53 -3.48 -8.00
C ASN A 83 18.94 -4.89 -8.11
N LYS A 84 19.75 -5.92 -7.90
CA LYS A 84 19.35 -7.35 -7.96
C LYS A 84 18.26 -7.74 -6.95
N LYS A 85 18.05 -6.96 -5.88
CA LYS A 85 17.02 -7.18 -4.87
C LYS A 85 15.67 -6.54 -5.22
N VAL A 86 15.61 -5.82 -6.35
CA VAL A 86 14.37 -5.25 -6.88
C VAL A 86 13.86 -6.11 -8.02
N LYS A 87 12.61 -6.57 -7.90
CA LYS A 87 11.94 -7.34 -8.97
C LYS A 87 10.77 -6.55 -9.52
N PHE A 88 10.82 -6.22 -10.80
CA PHE A 88 9.72 -5.63 -11.54
C PHE A 88 8.93 -6.75 -12.22
N LEU A 89 7.70 -6.96 -11.79
CA LEU A 89 6.91 -8.15 -12.11
C LEU A 89 5.85 -7.90 -13.19
N GLY A 90 5.73 -6.65 -13.66
CA GLY A 90 4.68 -6.28 -14.62
C GLY A 90 3.29 -6.37 -13.99
N VAL A 91 2.27 -6.40 -14.84
CA VAL A 91 0.87 -6.55 -14.42
C VAL A 91 0.62 -8.01 -14.02
N GLN A 92 0.00 -8.22 -12.87
CA GLN A 92 -0.31 -9.55 -12.33
C GLN A 92 -1.82 -9.71 -12.17
N LYS A 93 -2.38 -10.80 -12.71
CA LYS A 93 -3.80 -11.16 -12.53
C LYS A 93 -4.11 -11.59 -11.08
N ASN A 94 -3.16 -12.24 -10.42
CA ASN A 94 -3.29 -12.69 -9.03
C ASN A 94 -2.05 -12.30 -8.22
N ILE A 95 -2.28 -11.61 -7.11
CA ILE A 95 -1.21 -11.09 -6.23
C ILE A 95 -1.01 -11.94 -4.95
N ASP A 96 -1.77 -13.00 -4.77
CA ASP A 96 -1.77 -13.83 -3.54
C ASP A 96 -0.37 -14.31 -3.14
N LYS A 97 0.40 -14.84 -4.10
CA LYS A 97 1.76 -15.33 -3.85
C LYS A 97 2.72 -14.24 -3.41
N PHE A 98 2.53 -13.02 -3.91
CA PHE A 98 3.37 -11.88 -3.55
C PHE A 98 3.01 -11.34 -2.17
N ILE A 99 1.72 -11.32 -1.82
CA ILE A 99 1.25 -11.00 -0.47
C ILE A 99 1.83 -11.97 0.57
N LYS A 100 1.78 -13.27 0.30
CA LYS A 100 2.30 -14.31 1.20
C LYS A 100 3.81 -14.20 1.41
N GLY A 101 4.56 -13.79 0.40
CA GLY A 101 6.02 -13.59 0.46
C GLY A 101 6.46 -12.24 1.04
N SER A 102 5.52 -11.32 1.29
CA SER A 102 5.81 -9.96 1.75
C SER A 102 5.53 -9.79 3.23
N PHE A 103 6.27 -8.90 3.89
CA PHE A 103 6.02 -8.52 5.28
C PHE A 103 5.33 -7.14 5.40
N CYS A 104 5.38 -6.31 4.37
CA CYS A 104 4.59 -5.07 4.30
C CYS A 104 4.30 -4.63 2.86
N GLY A 105 3.23 -3.86 2.71
CA GLY A 105 2.91 -3.08 1.52
C GLY A 105 3.39 -1.64 1.67
N LEU A 106 3.94 -1.08 0.61
CA LEU A 106 4.53 0.26 0.58
C LEU A 106 3.70 1.22 -0.29
N ALA A 107 3.45 2.44 0.23
CA ALA A 107 2.82 3.54 -0.49
C ALA A 107 3.53 4.87 -0.16
N ASN A 108 4.80 4.97 -0.52
CA ASN A 108 5.69 6.11 -0.24
C ASN A 108 5.52 7.27 -1.23
N LEU A 109 4.28 7.64 -1.55
CA LEU A 109 3.98 8.73 -2.47
C LEU A 109 4.23 10.08 -1.80
N LYS A 110 5.00 10.96 -2.45
CA LYS A 110 5.19 12.36 -2.00
C LYS A 110 4.02 13.26 -2.40
N ILE A 111 3.34 12.90 -3.50
CA ILE A 111 2.14 13.59 -3.99
C ILE A 111 1.04 12.54 -4.12
N ALA A 112 -0.04 12.73 -3.39
CA ALA A 112 -1.19 11.83 -3.44
C ALA A 112 -2.47 12.60 -3.16
N THR A 113 -3.49 12.39 -3.97
CA THR A 113 -4.83 12.92 -3.79
C THR A 113 -5.79 11.76 -3.48
N GLY A 114 -6.65 11.97 -2.51
CA GLY A 114 -7.69 11.00 -2.17
C GLY A 114 -7.18 9.65 -1.67
N MET A 115 -8.09 8.70 -1.64
CA MET A 115 -7.86 7.35 -1.13
C MET A 115 -7.11 6.49 -2.15
N GLN A 116 -6.04 5.84 -1.72
CA GLN A 116 -5.17 5.06 -2.61
C GLN A 116 -5.63 3.60 -2.69
N GLY A 117 -6.04 3.16 -3.90
CA GLY A 117 -6.52 1.79 -4.14
C GLY A 117 -5.54 0.69 -3.74
N LYS A 118 -4.22 0.92 -3.92
CA LYS A 118 -3.18 -0.03 -3.47
C LYS A 118 -3.24 -0.30 -1.96
N ILE A 119 -3.53 0.72 -1.15
CA ILE A 119 -3.64 0.56 0.30
C ILE A 119 -4.87 -0.28 0.65
N LEU A 120 -6.01 -0.01 0.02
CA LEU A 120 -7.21 -0.83 0.20
C LEU A 120 -6.94 -2.29 -0.20
N SER A 121 -6.18 -2.49 -1.28
CA SER A 121 -5.74 -3.82 -1.71
C SER A 121 -4.89 -4.49 -0.63
N TYR A 122 -3.83 -3.85 -0.13
CA TYR A 122 -3.01 -4.42 0.96
C TYR A 122 -3.84 -4.74 2.20
N MET A 123 -4.70 -3.81 2.62
CA MET A 123 -5.58 -3.98 3.78
C MET A 123 -6.55 -5.14 3.61
N SER A 124 -7.08 -5.39 2.41
CA SER A 124 -7.99 -6.50 2.14
C SER A 124 -7.35 -7.86 2.38
N TYR A 125 -6.05 -7.94 2.19
CA TYR A 125 -5.26 -9.13 2.50
C TYR A 125 -4.77 -9.18 3.96
N GLY A 126 -4.92 -8.10 4.71
CA GLY A 126 -4.35 -7.94 6.04
C GLY A 126 -2.84 -7.68 6.03
N LEU A 127 -2.24 -7.36 4.88
CA LEU A 127 -0.83 -7.01 4.79
C LEU A 127 -0.59 -5.67 5.50
N PRO A 128 0.33 -5.56 6.47
CA PRO A 128 0.66 -4.30 7.11
C PRO A 128 1.11 -3.25 6.09
N VAL A 129 0.60 -2.03 6.22
CA VAL A 129 0.87 -0.95 5.26
C VAL A 129 1.74 0.12 5.89
N ILE A 130 2.78 0.54 5.15
CA ILE A 130 3.55 1.75 5.43
C ILE A 130 3.31 2.75 4.31
N CYS A 131 3.01 4.01 4.67
CA CYS A 131 2.80 5.06 3.70
C CYS A 131 3.31 6.41 4.19
N SER A 132 3.50 7.35 3.28
CA SER A 132 3.82 8.74 3.63
C SER A 132 2.68 9.39 4.40
N ARG A 133 2.99 10.43 5.18
CA ARG A 133 2.00 11.15 6.00
C ARG A 133 0.84 11.69 5.17
N GLN A 134 1.10 12.19 3.96
CA GLN A 134 0.09 12.70 3.04
C GLN A 134 -0.93 11.61 2.65
N VAL A 135 -0.44 10.41 2.41
CA VAL A 135 -1.28 9.25 2.04
C VAL A 135 -2.06 8.73 3.25
N ALA A 136 -1.44 8.76 4.44
CA ALA A 136 -2.02 8.22 5.67
C ALA A 136 -3.29 8.97 6.14
N TYR A 137 -3.46 10.22 5.72
CA TYR A 137 -4.59 11.07 6.13
C TYR A 137 -5.95 10.36 6.00
N ASN A 138 -6.17 9.65 4.90
CA ASN A 138 -7.43 8.95 4.64
C ASN A 138 -7.57 7.60 5.36
N PHE A 139 -6.54 7.13 6.07
CA PHE A 139 -6.50 5.80 6.68
C PHE A 139 -6.31 5.83 8.19
N ASN A 140 -6.12 7.02 8.78
CA ASN A 140 -5.91 7.23 10.21
C ASN A 140 -4.83 6.28 10.78
N LYS A 141 -5.02 5.81 12.02
CA LYS A 141 -4.12 4.88 12.72
C LYS A 141 -4.19 3.42 12.23
N ASN A 142 -4.80 3.16 11.05
CA ASN A 142 -4.93 1.83 10.48
C ASN A 142 -3.76 1.44 9.55
N VAL A 143 -2.86 2.38 9.31
CA VAL A 143 -1.60 2.24 8.58
C VAL A 143 -0.45 2.80 9.42
N LEU A 144 0.79 2.44 9.09
CA LEU A 144 1.97 3.11 9.63
C LEU A 144 2.33 4.27 8.71
N SER A 145 2.22 5.50 9.21
CA SER A 145 2.68 6.69 8.50
C SER A 145 4.10 7.05 8.90
N TYR A 146 4.82 7.73 8.02
CA TYR A 146 6.14 8.28 8.27
C TYR A 146 6.26 9.69 7.70
N SER A 147 7.16 10.49 8.28
CA SER A 147 7.44 11.87 7.89
C SER A 147 8.81 12.06 7.22
N ASN A 148 9.77 11.16 7.50
CA ASN A 148 11.13 11.21 6.95
C ASN A 148 11.69 9.79 6.72
N ASP A 149 12.82 9.71 6.02
CA ASP A 149 13.47 8.46 5.63
C ASP A 149 13.85 7.58 6.83
N ASN A 150 14.38 8.17 7.90
CA ASN A 150 14.79 7.41 9.08
C ASN A 150 13.58 6.76 9.76
N GLU A 151 12.47 7.48 9.86
CA GLU A 151 11.21 6.96 10.38
C GLU A 151 10.67 5.82 9.50
N LEU A 152 10.71 5.99 8.17
CA LEU A 152 10.34 4.93 7.23
C LEU A 152 11.16 3.66 7.45
N ILE A 153 12.47 3.80 7.50
CA ILE A 153 13.41 2.67 7.69
C ILE A 153 13.12 1.97 9.02
N ASN A 154 13.00 2.70 10.12
CA ASN A 154 12.76 2.12 11.44
C ASN A 154 11.41 1.40 11.51
N LYS A 155 10.36 1.92 10.89
CA LYS A 155 9.06 1.26 10.81
C LYS A 155 9.09 0.00 9.94
N ILE A 156 9.84 -0.01 8.83
CA ILE A 156 10.04 -1.21 8.02
C ILE A 156 10.77 -2.30 8.84
N VAL A 157 11.84 -1.94 9.53
CA VAL A 157 12.58 -2.85 10.41
C VAL A 157 11.68 -3.41 11.52
N SER A 158 10.86 -2.56 12.13
CA SER A 158 9.89 -2.98 13.16
C SER A 158 8.87 -3.96 12.62
N LEU A 159 8.29 -3.73 11.43
CA LEU A 159 7.35 -4.67 10.82
C LEU A 159 7.99 -6.01 10.47
N LYS A 160 9.25 -6.01 10.05
CA LYS A 160 9.99 -7.24 9.73
C LYS A 160 10.26 -8.11 10.96
N ASN A 161 10.66 -7.46 12.07
CA ASN A 161 11.20 -8.17 13.24
C ASN A 161 10.20 -8.33 14.39
N ASN A 162 9.10 -7.56 14.41
CA ASN A 162 8.17 -7.54 15.53
C ASN A 162 6.78 -8.07 15.13
N LYS A 163 6.52 -9.33 15.48
CA LYS A 163 5.23 -10.00 15.25
C LYS A 163 4.05 -9.26 15.88
N LYS A 164 4.23 -8.71 17.10
CA LYS A 164 3.14 -8.00 17.80
C LYS A 164 2.72 -6.75 17.02
N VAL A 165 3.70 -5.95 16.56
CA VAL A 165 3.46 -4.75 15.74
C VAL A 165 2.78 -5.11 14.42
N SER A 166 3.33 -6.07 13.67
CA SER A 166 2.77 -6.50 12.39
C SER A 166 1.34 -7.04 12.53
N SER A 167 1.10 -7.89 13.55
CA SER A 167 -0.24 -8.43 13.80
C SER A 167 -1.24 -7.36 14.24
N LEU A 168 -0.81 -6.36 15.02
CA LEU A 168 -1.67 -5.25 15.43
C LEU A 168 -2.10 -4.41 14.21
N ILE A 169 -1.16 -4.03 13.34
CA ILE A 169 -1.46 -3.25 12.14
C ILE A 169 -2.34 -4.06 11.18
N SER A 170 -2.04 -5.35 10.97
CA SER A 170 -2.87 -6.25 10.17
C SER A 170 -4.33 -6.29 10.67
N LYS A 171 -4.53 -6.47 11.97
CA LYS A 171 -5.88 -6.49 12.58
C LYS A 171 -6.60 -5.15 12.41
N LYS A 172 -5.92 -4.02 12.61
CA LYS A 172 -6.48 -2.67 12.40
C LYS A 172 -6.90 -2.48 10.94
N SER A 173 -6.02 -2.84 10.00
CA SER A 173 -6.28 -2.78 8.56
C SER A 173 -7.53 -3.58 8.17
N LEU A 174 -7.65 -4.83 8.64
CA LEU A 174 -8.80 -5.68 8.34
C LEU A 174 -10.12 -5.15 8.93
N ARG A 175 -10.08 -4.57 10.13
CA ARG A 175 -11.27 -3.91 10.71
C ARG A 175 -11.71 -2.69 9.90
N PHE A 176 -10.74 -1.84 9.53
CA PHE A 176 -11.00 -0.64 8.76
C PHE A 176 -11.58 -0.97 7.39
N ILE A 177 -10.92 -1.86 6.63
CA ILE A 177 -11.31 -2.21 5.26
C ILE A 177 -12.69 -2.87 5.17
N ASN A 178 -13.16 -3.48 6.26
CA ASN A 178 -14.48 -4.09 6.30
C ASN A 178 -15.62 -3.09 5.99
N ASN A 179 -15.39 -1.79 6.15
CA ASN A 179 -16.35 -0.75 5.82
C ASN A 179 -16.29 -0.29 4.35
N PHE A 180 -15.33 -0.80 3.57
CA PHE A 180 -15.06 -0.40 2.19
C PHE A 180 -15.37 -1.50 1.16
N THR A 181 -16.21 -2.47 1.51
CA THR A 181 -16.70 -3.46 0.52
C THR A 181 -17.81 -2.85 -0.33
N TRP A 182 -17.88 -3.22 -1.62
CA TRP A 182 -18.93 -2.77 -2.53
C TRP A 182 -20.33 -2.96 -1.94
N LYS A 183 -20.57 -4.10 -1.30
CA LYS A 183 -21.86 -4.38 -0.64
C LYS A 183 -22.26 -3.31 0.40
N LYS A 184 -21.31 -2.87 1.23
CA LYS A 184 -21.57 -1.85 2.26
C LYS A 184 -21.71 -0.45 1.66
N ILE A 185 -20.90 -0.13 0.67
CA ILE A 185 -20.96 1.17 -0.01
C ILE A 185 -22.26 1.28 -0.80
N ALA A 186 -22.67 0.24 -1.54
CA ALA A 186 -23.94 0.21 -2.25
C ALA A 186 -25.15 0.37 -1.30
N LYS A 187 -25.14 -0.34 -0.15
CA LYS A 187 -26.20 -0.18 0.88
C LYS A 187 -26.27 1.26 1.40
N LYS A 188 -25.11 1.88 1.67
CA LYS A 188 -25.04 3.28 2.08
C LYS A 188 -25.64 4.21 1.02
N TYR A 189 -25.29 3.98 -0.24
CA TYR A 189 -25.82 4.76 -1.37
C TYR A 189 -27.34 4.61 -1.51
N LEU A 190 -27.86 3.38 -1.49
CA LEU A 190 -29.31 3.12 -1.57
C LEU A 190 -30.10 3.78 -0.44
N ASN A 191 -29.57 3.77 0.78
CA ASN A 191 -30.22 4.45 1.91
C ASN A 191 -30.27 5.98 1.74
N MET A 192 -29.32 6.55 1.01
CA MET A 192 -29.27 7.99 0.75
C MET A 192 -30.25 8.44 -0.34
N ILE A 193 -30.55 7.56 -1.31
CA ILE A 193 -31.51 7.86 -2.38
C ILE A 193 -32.95 7.76 -1.85
N LYS A 194 -33.17 6.91 -0.85
CA LYS A 194 -34.51 6.68 -0.26
C LYS A 194 -34.95 7.76 0.75
N ASN A 195 -33.99 8.59 1.21
CA ASN A 195 -34.22 9.73 2.10
C ASN A 195 -34.01 11.06 1.38
#